data_a6a9184c9794fd4b789ba28a99780609
#
_entry.id   a6a9184c9794fd4b789ba28a99780609
#
_cell.length_a   1.000
_cell.length_b   1.000
_cell.length_c   1.000
_cell.angle_alpha   90.00
_cell.angle_beta   90.00
_cell.angle_gamma   90.00
#
_symmetry.space_group_name_H-M   'P 1'
#
loop_
_entity.id
_entity.type
_entity.pdbx_description
1 polymer ?
#
loop_
_entity_poly.entity_id
_entity_poly.type
_entity_poly.pdbx_seq_one_letter_code
_entity_poly.pdbx_strand_id
1 'polypeptide(L)'
;MGGLCLAAVTATANAQVEAYGVVDAGVAFLSDVGSGNSTRAVNSVSLPTVVGVRGVERFGTAWSVRFNLENGFGASSGSQNNPGALFDRQAFIGLSNSQFGSLTVGRHSRLNFDLVMPRHSAGATIGSTFAFHPGNLDELANMSATLRSLKYRTPVLNGWEAAVVVGQPGRSAGTASGRNMQVAIAYSTPTSAATISYGSDHDRYLRTLSQIGLSPFPGTEGGMEAVLAQRVTNFAIGWRHAQGTTIVTALVTRTRIELGGRVVSTQNADVAARWSPNTQLRYAASLSVSRIGDAQWATVGATATQLLSTRSAVYLQWLSQRAFRGGRAAIPFAGSVASDQTQQMLVAGIRHTF
;
A
#
# COMPACT_ATOMS: atom_id res chain seq x y z
N MET A 1 36.79 -3.84 -44.16
CA MET A 1 36.73 -3.02 -42.96
C MET A 1 35.70 -1.90 -43.21
N GLY A 2 34.46 -2.13 -42.83
CA GLY A 2 33.36 -1.15 -42.97
C GLY A 2 33.11 -0.53 -41.62
N GLY A 3 33.52 0.73 -41.42
CA GLY A 3 33.24 1.50 -40.22
C GLY A 3 31.75 1.88 -40.13
N LEU A 4 31.06 1.43 -39.09
CA LEU A 4 29.74 1.91 -38.77
C LEU A 4 29.86 3.28 -38.12
N CYS A 5 29.61 4.38 -38.89
CA CYS A 5 29.44 5.70 -38.28
C CYS A 5 28.13 5.75 -37.52
N LEU A 6 28.18 5.67 -36.19
CA LEU A 6 27.05 6.10 -35.36
C LEU A 6 26.93 7.62 -35.46
N ALA A 7 25.95 8.10 -36.19
CA ALA A 7 25.56 9.50 -36.13
C ALA A 7 24.99 9.80 -34.76
N ALA A 8 25.70 10.53 -33.92
CA ALA A 8 25.20 11.06 -32.66
C ALA A 8 24.12 12.12 -32.98
N VAL A 9 22.87 11.77 -32.88
CA VAL A 9 21.75 12.70 -32.86
C VAL A 9 21.83 13.46 -31.54
N THR A 10 22.35 14.67 -31.52
CA THR A 10 22.26 15.58 -30.36
C THR A 10 20.82 16.08 -30.25
N ALA A 11 19.95 15.26 -29.75
CA ALA A 11 18.65 15.72 -29.23
C ALA A 11 18.92 16.49 -27.94
N THR A 12 18.45 17.74 -27.85
CA THR A 12 18.42 18.49 -26.59
C THR A 12 17.48 17.71 -25.62
N ALA A 13 18.07 16.87 -24.78
CA ALA A 13 17.34 16.11 -23.80
C ALA A 13 17.05 17.02 -22.60
N ASN A 14 15.80 17.30 -22.33
CA ASN A 14 15.37 17.94 -21.08
C ASN A 14 15.22 16.86 -20.02
N ALA A 15 16.27 16.62 -19.26
CA ALA A 15 16.26 15.74 -18.12
C ALA A 15 15.78 16.50 -16.88
N GLN A 16 14.70 16.05 -16.27
CA GLN A 16 14.23 16.55 -14.98
C GLN A 16 14.45 15.45 -13.92
N VAL A 17 15.30 15.75 -12.95
CA VAL A 17 15.55 14.90 -11.78
C VAL A 17 15.03 15.63 -10.54
N GLU A 18 14.30 14.94 -9.70
CA GLU A 18 13.63 15.48 -8.53
C GLU A 18 13.90 14.56 -7.32
N ALA A 19 14.39 15.14 -6.24
CA ALA A 19 14.34 14.53 -4.92
C ALA A 19 12.97 14.81 -4.31
N TYR A 20 12.36 13.80 -3.72
CA TYR A 20 11.06 13.91 -3.08
C TYR A 20 11.01 13.09 -1.80
N GLY A 21 10.06 13.41 -0.94
CA GLY A 21 9.87 12.63 0.27
C GLY A 21 8.64 13.02 1.07
N VAL A 22 8.39 12.19 2.07
CA VAL A 22 7.36 12.39 3.08
C VAL A 22 7.97 12.06 4.43
N VAL A 23 7.81 12.94 5.40
CA VAL A 23 8.04 12.67 6.82
C VAL A 23 6.70 12.77 7.52
N ASP A 24 6.28 11.67 8.13
CA ASP A 24 5.00 11.55 8.82
C ASP A 24 5.21 10.87 10.16
N ALA A 25 4.97 11.60 11.25
CA ALA A 25 5.18 11.15 12.62
C ALA A 25 4.08 11.65 13.56
N GLY A 26 3.84 10.90 14.61
CA GLY A 26 2.83 11.26 15.62
C GLY A 26 3.06 10.56 16.95
N VAL A 27 2.15 10.83 17.86
CA VAL A 27 2.05 10.13 19.15
C VAL A 27 0.71 9.36 19.14
N ALA A 28 0.78 8.08 19.42
CA ALA A 28 -0.36 7.20 19.51
C ALA A 28 -0.58 6.76 20.97
N PHE A 29 -1.81 6.86 21.41
CA PHE A 29 -2.33 6.13 22.57
C PHE A 29 -3.06 4.89 22.06
N LEU A 30 -2.68 3.71 22.58
CA LEU A 30 -3.34 2.43 22.33
C LEU A 30 -3.89 1.88 23.63
N SER A 31 -5.16 1.47 23.60
CA SER A 31 -5.73 0.66 24.68
C SER A 31 -5.36 -0.81 24.49
N ASP A 32 -5.29 -1.52 25.61
CA ASP A 32 -5.15 -3.00 25.64
C ASP A 32 -3.97 -3.51 24.79
N VAL A 33 -2.75 -3.14 25.22
CA VAL A 33 -1.50 -3.66 24.68
C VAL A 33 -0.94 -4.69 25.65
N GLY A 34 -1.28 -5.96 25.44
CA GLY A 34 -0.92 -7.02 26.37
C GLY A 34 -1.60 -6.88 27.73
N SER A 35 -0.95 -6.26 28.71
CA SER A 35 -1.47 -6.10 30.10
C SER A 35 -1.89 -4.66 30.44
N GLY A 36 -1.94 -3.74 29.49
CA GLY A 36 -2.27 -2.33 29.79
C GLY A 36 -2.39 -1.44 28.57
N ASN A 37 -2.36 -0.13 28.80
CA ASN A 37 -2.37 0.88 27.75
C ASN A 37 -0.92 1.28 27.39
N SER A 38 -0.72 1.76 26.16
CA SER A 38 0.58 2.20 25.68
C SER A 38 0.47 3.57 25.02
N THR A 39 1.41 4.46 25.36
CA THR A 39 1.61 5.72 24.65
C THR A 39 2.99 5.69 24.01
N ARG A 40 3.07 5.92 22.69
CA ARG A 40 4.33 5.81 21.96
C ARG A 40 4.39 6.69 20.73
N ALA A 41 5.61 7.02 20.31
CA ALA A 41 5.85 7.61 19.01
C ALA A 41 5.52 6.60 17.91
N VAL A 42 4.86 7.07 16.85
CA VAL A 42 4.51 6.31 15.65
C VAL A 42 4.91 7.09 14.41
N ASN A 43 5.15 6.38 13.32
CA ASN A 43 5.50 7.00 12.04
C ASN A 43 4.66 6.39 10.92
N SER A 44 4.66 7.02 9.74
CA SER A 44 3.90 6.55 8.58
C SER A 44 2.39 6.41 8.87
N VAL A 45 1.84 7.33 9.63
CA VAL A 45 0.46 7.29 10.13
C VAL A 45 -0.54 7.62 9.02
N SER A 46 -0.37 8.79 8.40
CA SER A 46 -1.25 9.28 7.33
C SER A 46 -0.71 8.93 5.95
N LEU A 47 0.62 9.02 5.78
CA LEU A 47 1.35 8.59 4.58
C LEU A 47 2.61 7.83 4.98
N PRO A 48 3.11 6.93 4.13
CA PRO A 48 4.41 6.29 4.35
C PRO A 48 5.53 7.33 4.45
N THR A 49 6.39 7.22 5.46
CA THR A 49 7.60 8.01 5.56
C THR A 49 8.64 7.47 4.58
N VAL A 50 8.99 8.28 3.60
CA VAL A 50 9.85 7.87 2.48
C VAL A 50 10.76 9.01 2.02
N VAL A 51 11.86 8.63 1.41
CA VAL A 51 12.72 9.50 0.61
C VAL A 51 13.01 8.83 -0.73
N GLY A 52 13.00 9.59 -1.80
CA GLY A 52 13.26 9.07 -3.14
C GLY A 52 13.86 10.08 -4.09
N VAL A 53 14.35 9.55 -5.20
CA VAL A 53 14.80 10.30 -6.37
C VAL A 53 14.09 9.73 -7.58
N ARG A 54 13.48 10.58 -8.37
CA ARG A 54 12.85 10.20 -9.63
C ARG A 54 13.29 11.11 -10.76
N GLY A 55 13.27 10.59 -11.96
CA GLY A 55 13.63 11.38 -13.12
C GLY A 55 12.86 10.99 -14.37
N VAL A 56 12.70 11.97 -15.24
CA VAL A 56 12.12 11.82 -16.57
C VAL A 56 12.99 12.58 -17.55
N GLU A 57 13.45 11.89 -18.58
CA GLU A 57 14.16 12.49 -19.71
C GLU A 57 13.36 12.24 -20.98
N ARG A 58 12.97 13.32 -21.66
CA ARG A 58 12.20 13.25 -22.92
C ARG A 58 13.13 13.27 -24.10
N PHE A 59 12.85 12.44 -25.10
CA PHE A 59 13.56 12.40 -26.37
C PHE A 59 12.59 12.19 -27.54
N GLY A 60 12.85 12.85 -28.63
CA GLY A 60 11.88 12.90 -29.71
C GLY A 60 10.56 13.55 -29.29
N THR A 61 9.49 13.20 -29.96
CA THR A 61 8.17 13.83 -29.77
C THR A 61 7.26 13.09 -28.78
N ALA A 62 7.49 11.81 -28.54
CA ALA A 62 6.56 10.97 -27.80
C ALA A 62 7.19 10.06 -26.73
N TRP A 63 8.51 9.93 -26.72
CA TRP A 63 9.22 9.01 -25.86
C TRP A 63 9.87 9.69 -24.65
N SER A 64 9.95 8.95 -23.57
CA SER A 64 10.75 9.34 -22.41
C SER A 64 11.36 8.12 -21.71
N VAL A 65 12.55 8.30 -21.14
CA VAL A 65 13.10 7.43 -20.10
C VAL A 65 12.58 7.91 -18.76
N ARG A 66 12.23 7.00 -17.89
CA ARG A 66 11.83 7.32 -16.51
C ARG A 66 12.48 6.36 -15.53
N PHE A 67 12.83 6.84 -14.36
CA PHE A 67 13.28 6.02 -13.25
C PHE A 67 12.66 6.48 -11.93
N ASN A 68 12.61 5.60 -10.95
CA ASN A 68 12.26 5.92 -9.57
C ASN A 68 13.05 5.04 -8.62
N LEU A 69 13.66 5.66 -7.60
CA LEU A 69 14.38 5.03 -6.51
C LEU A 69 13.76 5.53 -5.20
N GLU A 70 13.16 4.65 -4.38
CA GLU A 70 12.43 5.03 -3.17
C GLU A 70 12.78 4.12 -2.00
N ASN A 71 13.12 4.73 -0.86
CA ASN A 71 13.38 4.08 0.41
C ASN A 71 12.34 4.48 1.46
N GLY A 72 11.89 3.51 2.26
CA GLY A 72 11.07 3.73 3.43
C GLY A 72 11.91 3.73 4.71
N PHE A 73 11.64 4.65 5.62
CA PHE A 73 12.35 4.73 6.89
C PHE A 73 11.43 5.10 8.06
N GLY A 74 11.90 4.83 9.28
CA GLY A 74 11.24 5.23 10.52
C GLY A 74 11.64 6.66 10.89
N ALA A 75 10.69 7.61 10.89
CA ALA A 75 10.98 9.00 11.26
C ALA A 75 11.47 9.15 12.72
N SER A 76 11.03 8.26 13.61
CA SER A 76 11.41 8.28 15.03
C SER A 76 12.75 7.61 15.33
N SER A 77 13.23 6.72 14.47
CA SER A 77 14.44 5.90 14.69
C SER A 77 15.57 6.20 13.69
N GLY A 78 15.26 6.80 12.54
CA GLY A 78 16.18 6.93 11.41
C GLY A 78 16.50 5.61 10.70
N SER A 79 15.96 4.48 11.15
CA SER A 79 16.26 3.16 10.58
C SER A 79 15.49 2.90 9.28
N GLN A 80 16.07 2.10 8.40
CA GLN A 80 15.38 1.61 7.20
C GLN A 80 14.25 0.66 7.60
N ASN A 81 13.10 0.75 6.91
CA ASN A 81 11.97 -0.15 7.14
C ASN A 81 12.30 -1.61 6.76
N ASN A 82 13.21 -1.80 5.82
CA ASN A 82 13.65 -3.11 5.35
C ASN A 82 15.17 -3.15 5.25
N PRO A 83 15.88 -3.49 6.34
CA PRO A 83 17.33 -3.59 6.35
C PRO A 83 17.82 -4.52 5.25
N GLY A 84 18.89 -4.12 4.54
CA GLY A 84 19.49 -4.87 3.43
C GLY A 84 18.90 -4.55 2.04
N ALA A 85 18.02 -3.57 1.94
CA ALA A 85 17.53 -3.05 0.66
C ALA A 85 17.52 -1.51 0.69
N LEU A 86 18.54 -0.87 0.07
CA LEU A 86 18.65 0.59 0.05
C LEU A 86 17.39 1.26 -0.53
N PHE A 87 16.81 0.69 -1.58
CA PHE A 87 15.54 1.14 -2.15
C PHE A 87 14.49 0.03 -2.00
N ASP A 88 13.95 -0.08 -0.79
CA ASP A 88 13.07 -1.18 -0.42
C ASP A 88 11.66 -1.08 -0.99
N ARG A 89 11.23 0.11 -1.40
CA ARG A 89 9.87 0.37 -1.90
C ARG A 89 9.78 0.26 -3.41
N GLN A 90 10.61 1.02 -4.13
CA GLN A 90 10.69 0.99 -5.60
C GLN A 90 12.12 1.24 -6.07
N ALA A 91 12.55 0.54 -7.11
CA ALA A 91 13.81 0.76 -7.81
C ALA A 91 13.67 0.28 -9.24
N PHE A 92 13.32 1.16 -10.17
CA PHE A 92 13.08 0.80 -11.56
C PHE A 92 13.53 1.87 -12.54
N ILE A 93 13.75 1.44 -13.77
CA ILE A 93 13.96 2.29 -14.95
C ILE A 93 13.13 1.74 -16.11
N GLY A 94 12.77 2.56 -17.07
CA GLY A 94 12.08 2.11 -18.26
C GLY A 94 11.69 3.21 -19.23
N LEU A 95 10.97 2.81 -20.26
CA LEU A 95 10.52 3.67 -21.35
C LEU A 95 9.03 3.98 -21.19
N SER A 96 8.65 5.17 -21.55
CA SER A 96 7.25 5.59 -21.66
C SER A 96 7.02 6.26 -23.01
N ASN A 97 5.84 6.02 -23.55
CA ASN A 97 5.36 6.63 -24.77
C ASN A 97 3.89 7.01 -24.61
N SER A 98 3.49 8.16 -25.10
CA SER A 98 2.12 8.67 -24.94
C SER A 98 1.05 7.81 -25.61
N GLN A 99 1.41 7.07 -26.66
CA GLN A 99 0.49 6.20 -27.41
C GLN A 99 0.57 4.73 -26.96
N PHE A 100 1.74 4.25 -26.53
CA PHE A 100 2.00 2.85 -26.22
C PHE A 100 2.07 2.57 -24.72
N GLY A 101 2.04 3.59 -23.85
CA GLY A 101 2.14 3.42 -22.42
C GLY A 101 3.57 3.33 -21.91
N SER A 102 3.79 2.61 -20.82
CA SER A 102 5.09 2.51 -20.17
C SER A 102 5.49 1.08 -19.90
N LEU A 103 6.76 0.76 -20.14
CA LEU A 103 7.41 -0.51 -19.83
C LEU A 103 8.61 -0.24 -18.93
N THR A 104 8.60 -0.79 -17.71
CA THR A 104 9.64 -0.57 -16.71
C THR A 104 10.16 -1.89 -16.18
N VAL A 105 11.45 -1.93 -15.82
CA VAL A 105 12.15 -3.09 -15.27
C VAL A 105 12.77 -2.73 -13.93
N GLY A 106 12.68 -3.63 -12.95
CA GLY A 106 13.28 -3.44 -11.64
C GLY A 106 12.46 -4.01 -10.48
N ARG A 107 12.39 -3.23 -9.40
CA ARG A 107 11.57 -3.48 -8.21
C ARG A 107 10.35 -2.57 -8.26
N HIS A 108 9.16 -3.14 -8.24
CA HIS A 108 7.91 -2.39 -8.32
C HIS A 108 7.02 -2.64 -7.11
N SER A 109 6.20 -1.65 -6.80
CA SER A 109 5.05 -1.83 -5.92
C SER A 109 4.05 -2.81 -6.51
N ARG A 110 3.24 -3.41 -5.66
CA ARG A 110 2.10 -4.24 -6.04
C ARG A 110 1.01 -3.41 -6.71
N LEU A 111 0.25 -4.00 -7.66
CA LEU A 111 -0.83 -3.27 -8.34
C LEU A 111 -1.98 -2.90 -7.40
N ASN A 112 -2.25 -3.70 -6.35
CA ASN A 112 -3.21 -3.31 -5.32
C ASN A 112 -2.80 -2.02 -4.59
N PHE A 113 -1.51 -1.85 -4.30
CA PHE A 113 -1.00 -0.61 -3.76
C PHE A 113 -1.06 0.54 -4.76
N ASP A 114 -0.71 0.30 -6.03
CA ASP A 114 -0.60 1.36 -7.04
C ASP A 114 -1.94 1.86 -7.56
N LEU A 115 -2.91 0.96 -7.77
CA LEU A 115 -4.14 1.26 -8.49
C LEU A 115 -5.41 1.13 -7.65
N VAL A 116 -5.42 0.22 -6.65
CA VAL A 116 -6.60 -0.02 -5.81
C VAL A 116 -6.55 0.86 -4.57
N MET A 117 -5.49 0.79 -3.79
CA MET A 117 -5.37 1.47 -2.49
C MET A 117 -5.63 2.97 -2.56
N PRO A 118 -4.95 3.77 -3.42
CA PRO A 118 -5.05 5.22 -3.37
C PRO A 118 -6.41 5.75 -3.83
N ARG A 119 -7.18 4.92 -4.54
CA ARG A 119 -8.46 5.32 -5.11
C ARG A 119 -9.67 4.84 -4.30
N HIS A 120 -9.56 3.70 -3.64
CA HIS A 120 -10.73 2.95 -3.17
C HIS A 120 -10.67 2.53 -1.71
N SER A 121 -9.50 2.41 -1.07
CA SER A 121 -9.42 1.90 0.30
C SER A 121 -9.90 2.92 1.34
N ALA A 122 -10.50 2.39 2.40
CA ALA A 122 -10.85 3.19 3.57
C ALA A 122 -9.62 3.89 4.16
N GLY A 123 -8.50 3.17 4.29
CA GLY A 123 -7.25 3.73 4.81
C GLY A 123 -6.76 4.97 4.06
N ALA A 124 -6.80 4.95 2.71
CA ALA A 124 -6.44 6.11 1.91
C ALA A 124 -7.47 7.25 2.03
N THR A 125 -8.75 6.91 2.11
CA THR A 125 -9.84 7.89 2.18
C THR A 125 -9.81 8.66 3.48
N ILE A 126 -9.61 7.97 4.62
CA ILE A 126 -9.47 8.63 5.93
C ILE A 126 -8.05 9.12 6.20
N GLY A 127 -7.06 8.74 5.39
CA GLY A 127 -5.64 9.09 5.59
C GLY A 127 -5.06 8.41 6.83
N SER A 128 -5.25 7.10 6.99
CA SER A 128 -4.70 6.32 8.09
C SER A 128 -4.21 4.95 7.62
N THR A 129 -2.95 4.65 7.85
CA THR A 129 -2.39 3.31 7.59
C THR A 129 -2.94 2.26 8.56
N PHE A 130 -3.39 2.67 9.73
CA PHE A 130 -4.00 1.80 10.73
C PHE A 130 -5.42 1.33 10.37
N ALA A 131 -6.04 1.91 9.35
CA ALA A 131 -7.36 1.53 8.85
C ALA A 131 -7.30 0.54 7.66
N PHE A 132 -6.14 -0.06 7.38
CA PHE A 132 -6.04 -1.17 6.44
C PHE A 132 -6.58 -2.48 7.06
N HIS A 133 -6.59 -3.55 6.27
CA HIS A 133 -7.12 -4.83 6.71
C HIS A 133 -6.09 -5.64 7.53
N PRO A 134 -6.54 -6.57 8.40
CA PRO A 134 -5.66 -7.38 9.24
C PRO A 134 -4.55 -8.06 8.45
N GLY A 135 -3.29 -7.87 8.93
CA GLY A 135 -2.11 -8.44 8.33
C GLY A 135 -1.72 -7.93 6.94
N ASN A 136 -2.48 -6.97 6.37
CA ASN A 136 -2.28 -6.48 4.99
C ASN A 136 -2.13 -7.61 3.97
N LEU A 137 -2.92 -8.69 4.13
CA LEU A 137 -2.82 -9.88 3.29
C LEU A 137 -3.29 -9.62 1.85
N ASP A 138 -4.06 -8.57 1.64
CA ASP A 138 -4.57 -8.09 0.36
C ASP A 138 -3.67 -7.04 -0.33
N GLU A 139 -2.48 -6.73 0.24
CA GLU A 139 -1.44 -5.92 -0.39
C GLU A 139 -1.81 -4.45 -0.64
N LEU A 140 -2.65 -3.87 0.21
CA LEU A 140 -3.01 -2.44 0.12
C LEU A 140 -1.91 -1.51 0.63
N ALA A 141 -1.03 -1.97 1.55
CA ALA A 141 0.19 -1.27 1.91
C ALA A 141 1.39 -1.85 1.14
N ASN A 142 2.34 -1.00 0.73
CA ASN A 142 3.54 -1.44 0.02
C ASN A 142 4.56 -2.08 0.96
N MET A 143 4.19 -3.18 1.59
CA MET A 143 5.06 -3.96 2.49
C MET A 143 5.85 -5.05 1.76
N SER A 144 5.37 -5.48 0.61
CA SER A 144 6.06 -6.45 -0.25
C SER A 144 6.11 -5.95 -1.69
N ALA A 145 7.32 -5.68 -2.15
CA ALA A 145 7.54 -5.29 -3.53
C ALA A 145 7.66 -6.53 -4.43
N THR A 146 7.35 -6.35 -5.71
CA THR A 146 7.64 -7.32 -6.77
C THR A 146 9.07 -7.14 -7.23
N LEU A 147 9.91 -8.15 -6.98
CA LEU A 147 11.35 -8.12 -7.31
C LEU A 147 11.60 -8.61 -8.74
N ARG A 148 12.71 -8.15 -9.34
CA ARG A 148 13.17 -8.60 -10.68
C ARG A 148 12.02 -8.66 -11.66
N SER A 149 11.26 -7.57 -11.74
CA SER A 149 9.97 -7.54 -12.40
C SER A 149 9.97 -6.66 -13.62
N LEU A 150 9.10 -7.01 -14.55
CA LEU A 150 8.70 -6.22 -15.69
C LEU A 150 7.27 -5.73 -15.44
N LYS A 151 7.06 -4.44 -15.59
CA LYS A 151 5.75 -3.81 -15.43
C LYS A 151 5.40 -3.05 -16.69
N TYR A 152 4.24 -3.37 -17.27
CA TYR A 152 3.64 -2.61 -18.33
C TYR A 152 2.38 -1.92 -17.85
N ARG A 153 2.18 -0.68 -18.28
CA ARG A 153 0.97 0.11 -18.03
C ARG A 153 0.56 0.79 -19.31
N THR A 154 -0.70 0.61 -19.72
CA THR A 154 -1.26 1.26 -20.91
C THR A 154 -1.32 2.77 -20.74
N PRO A 155 -1.46 3.53 -21.83
CA PRO A 155 -1.98 4.88 -21.76
C PRO A 155 -3.40 4.88 -21.17
N VAL A 156 -3.84 6.04 -20.67
CA VAL A 156 -5.26 6.22 -20.33
C VAL A 156 -6.03 6.55 -21.61
N LEU A 157 -6.90 5.66 -22.03
CA LEU A 157 -7.71 5.79 -23.25
C LEU A 157 -9.19 5.88 -22.86
N ASN A 158 -9.83 7.01 -23.08
CA ASN A 158 -11.22 7.25 -22.72
C ASN A 158 -11.56 6.87 -21.26
N GLY A 159 -10.63 7.17 -20.34
CA GLY A 159 -10.77 6.86 -18.91
C GLY A 159 -10.30 5.45 -18.52
N TRP A 160 -10.03 4.55 -19.47
CA TRP A 160 -9.54 3.20 -19.21
C TRP A 160 -8.02 3.15 -19.13
N GLU A 161 -7.51 2.41 -18.16
CA GLU A 161 -6.11 2.02 -18.06
C GLU A 161 -6.01 0.55 -17.61
N ALA A 162 -4.95 -0.13 -18.03
CA ALA A 162 -4.62 -1.47 -17.58
C ALA A 162 -3.14 -1.53 -17.18
N ALA A 163 -2.82 -2.42 -16.25
CA ALA A 163 -1.44 -2.69 -15.86
C ALA A 163 -1.23 -4.18 -15.66
N VAL A 164 -0.03 -4.64 -15.98
CA VAL A 164 0.46 -5.98 -15.66
C VAL A 164 1.86 -5.87 -15.07
N VAL A 165 2.13 -6.67 -14.05
CA VAL A 165 3.48 -6.84 -13.50
C VAL A 165 3.78 -8.33 -13.39
N VAL A 166 4.96 -8.74 -13.85
CA VAL A 166 5.46 -10.11 -13.75
C VAL A 166 6.82 -10.06 -13.07
N GLY A 167 6.95 -10.77 -11.95
CA GLY A 167 8.18 -10.86 -11.18
C GLY A 167 8.77 -12.27 -11.21
N GLN A 168 10.08 -12.34 -11.21
CA GLN A 168 10.83 -13.60 -11.10
C GLN A 168 11.17 -13.91 -9.63
N PRO A 169 11.46 -15.19 -9.30
CA PRO A 169 11.95 -15.56 -7.99
C PRO A 169 13.16 -14.73 -7.58
N GLY A 170 13.15 -14.25 -6.36
CA GLY A 170 14.24 -13.46 -5.80
C GLY A 170 14.27 -13.52 -4.29
N ARG A 171 15.49 -13.53 -3.72
CA ARG A 171 15.72 -13.29 -2.30
C ARG A 171 16.20 -11.86 -2.13
N SER A 172 15.46 -11.04 -1.41
CA SER A 172 15.94 -9.79 -0.83
C SER A 172 15.83 -9.95 0.68
N ALA A 173 16.66 -9.22 1.44
CA ALA A 173 16.58 -9.27 2.90
C ALA A 173 15.13 -9.16 3.35
N GLY A 174 14.63 -10.24 3.87
CA GLY A 174 13.29 -10.31 4.42
C GLY A 174 12.11 -10.59 3.49
N THR A 175 12.28 -10.69 2.19
CA THR A 175 11.20 -11.04 1.27
C THR A 175 11.73 -12.00 0.21
N ALA A 176 11.56 -13.31 0.42
CA ALA A 176 11.65 -14.25 -0.68
C ALA A 176 10.26 -14.33 -1.32
N SER A 177 10.19 -14.16 -2.62
CA SER A 177 9.00 -14.46 -3.39
C SER A 177 9.39 -15.36 -4.56
N GLY A 178 8.56 -16.34 -4.83
CA GLY A 178 8.59 -17.10 -6.06
C GLY A 178 8.15 -16.25 -7.25
N ARG A 179 7.65 -16.89 -8.29
CA ARG A 179 7.05 -16.19 -9.42
C ARG A 179 5.81 -15.45 -8.98
N ASN A 180 5.65 -14.25 -9.48
CA ASN A 180 4.45 -13.47 -9.23
C ASN A 180 3.94 -12.83 -10.52
N MET A 181 2.62 -12.73 -10.61
CA MET A 181 1.93 -12.04 -11.68
C MET A 181 0.76 -11.28 -11.11
N GLN A 182 0.58 -10.04 -11.55
CA GLN A 182 -0.56 -9.22 -11.17
C GLN A 182 -1.08 -8.49 -12.40
N VAL A 183 -2.39 -8.34 -12.46
CA VAL A 183 -3.11 -7.58 -13.50
C VAL A 183 -4.11 -6.66 -12.82
N ALA A 184 -4.32 -5.48 -13.39
CA ALA A 184 -5.37 -4.57 -12.95
C ALA A 184 -5.93 -3.81 -14.14
N ILE A 185 -7.23 -3.53 -14.08
CA ILE A 185 -7.94 -2.67 -15.02
C ILE A 185 -8.68 -1.62 -14.20
N ALA A 186 -8.53 -0.37 -14.58
CA ALA A 186 -9.19 0.75 -13.94
C ALA A 186 -9.91 1.60 -14.97
N TYR A 187 -11.07 2.12 -14.56
CA TYR A 187 -11.82 3.13 -15.29
C TYR A 187 -11.98 4.37 -14.42
N SER A 188 -11.77 5.53 -14.99
CA SER A 188 -11.86 6.79 -14.25
C SER A 188 -12.54 7.87 -15.11
N THR A 189 -13.44 8.59 -14.47
CA THR A 189 -14.02 9.86 -14.95
C THR A 189 -13.56 10.97 -14.01
N PRO A 190 -13.89 12.25 -14.26
CA PRO A 190 -13.59 13.33 -13.31
C PRO A 190 -14.15 13.10 -11.91
N THR A 191 -15.31 12.42 -11.79
CA THR A 191 -16.01 12.23 -10.51
C THR A 191 -15.96 10.80 -9.98
N SER A 192 -15.75 9.80 -10.81
CA SER A 192 -15.86 8.40 -10.40
C SER A 192 -14.66 7.59 -10.87
N ALA A 193 -14.31 6.56 -10.11
CA ALA A 193 -13.34 5.57 -10.52
C ALA A 193 -13.76 4.17 -10.06
N ALA A 194 -13.42 3.17 -10.84
CA ALA A 194 -13.54 1.76 -10.48
C ALA A 194 -12.27 1.02 -10.89
N THR A 195 -11.87 0.05 -10.10
CA THR A 195 -10.68 -0.78 -10.38
C THR A 195 -10.98 -2.22 -10.01
N ILE A 196 -10.58 -3.14 -10.87
CA ILE A 196 -10.52 -4.56 -10.59
C ILE A 196 -9.07 -5.03 -10.71
N SER A 197 -8.63 -5.89 -9.81
CA SER A 197 -7.29 -6.45 -9.85
C SER A 197 -7.26 -7.91 -9.43
N TYR A 198 -6.29 -8.62 -9.96
CA TYR A 198 -5.97 -9.98 -9.60
C TYR A 198 -4.46 -10.15 -9.51
N GLY A 199 -3.99 -10.90 -8.50
CA GLY A 199 -2.59 -11.23 -8.30
C GLY A 199 -2.40 -12.67 -7.85
N SER A 200 -1.28 -13.28 -8.25
CA SER A 200 -0.88 -14.61 -7.80
C SER A 200 0.63 -14.63 -7.53
N ASP A 201 0.98 -15.02 -6.31
CA ASP A 201 2.35 -15.21 -5.84
C ASP A 201 2.58 -16.68 -5.53
N HIS A 202 3.70 -17.24 -5.94
CA HIS A 202 4.20 -18.53 -5.51
C HIS A 202 5.31 -18.33 -4.48
N ASP A 203 5.43 -19.25 -3.52
CA ASP A 203 6.49 -19.31 -2.52
C ASP A 203 6.70 -17.99 -1.79
N ARG A 204 5.62 -17.46 -1.21
CA ARG A 204 5.62 -16.15 -0.55
C ARG A 204 5.75 -16.28 0.96
N TYR A 205 6.68 -15.53 1.56
CA TYR A 205 6.76 -15.38 3.01
C TYR A 205 5.71 -14.38 3.53
N LEU A 206 4.90 -14.83 4.47
CA LEU A 206 3.93 -14.03 5.23
C LEU A 206 4.52 -13.76 6.61
N ARG A 207 4.77 -12.48 6.95
CA ARG A 207 5.50 -12.08 8.17
C ARG A 207 4.61 -11.45 9.23
N THR A 208 3.41 -11.04 8.88
CA THR A 208 2.50 -10.30 9.75
C THR A 208 1.45 -11.17 10.41
N LEU A 209 1.56 -12.51 10.28
CA LEU A 209 0.53 -13.42 10.77
C LEU A 209 0.37 -13.38 12.29
N SER A 210 1.46 -13.18 13.04
CA SER A 210 1.43 -13.01 14.50
C SER A 210 0.72 -11.72 14.96
N GLN A 211 0.55 -10.74 14.06
CA GLN A 211 -0.06 -9.43 14.35
C GLN A 211 -1.54 -9.35 13.93
N ILE A 212 -2.14 -10.47 13.53
CA ILE A 212 -3.54 -10.49 13.04
C ILE A 212 -4.55 -10.68 14.17
N GLY A 213 -4.10 -11.12 15.33
CA GLY A 213 -5.00 -11.46 16.44
C GLY A 213 -5.59 -12.88 16.35
N LEU A 214 -4.94 -13.75 15.58
CA LEU A 214 -5.19 -15.20 15.52
C LEU A 214 -3.94 -15.94 15.97
N SER A 215 -4.07 -16.85 16.93
CA SER A 215 -2.97 -17.72 17.38
C SER A 215 -3.48 -19.10 17.75
N PRO A 216 -3.07 -20.16 17.03
CA PRO A 216 -2.26 -20.12 15.80
C PRO A 216 -3.06 -19.56 14.60
N PHE A 217 -2.34 -19.01 13.61
CA PHE A 217 -2.98 -18.71 12.33
C PHE A 217 -3.34 -20.04 11.64
N PRO A 218 -4.53 -20.16 11.01
CA PRO A 218 -4.95 -21.41 10.38
C PRO A 218 -3.90 -21.95 9.40
N GLY A 219 -3.49 -23.20 9.56
CA GLY A 219 -2.43 -23.83 8.75
C GLY A 219 -1.01 -23.64 9.26
N THR A 220 -0.82 -23.04 10.44
CA THR A 220 0.50 -22.92 11.09
C THR A 220 0.52 -23.67 12.44
N GLU A 221 1.72 -24.10 12.83
CA GLU A 221 1.97 -24.63 14.18
C GLU A 221 2.54 -23.47 15.01
N GLY A 222 1.76 -22.92 15.93
CA GLY A 222 2.13 -21.90 16.93
C GLY A 222 3.09 -20.78 16.50
N GLY A 223 2.88 -19.59 16.99
CA GLY A 223 3.88 -18.49 17.16
C GLY A 223 4.91 -18.15 16.08
N MET A 224 4.81 -18.60 14.83
CA MET A 224 5.81 -18.34 13.79
C MET A 224 5.76 -16.87 13.32
N GLU A 225 6.90 -16.19 13.37
CA GLU A 225 7.06 -14.81 12.87
C GLU A 225 6.93 -14.70 11.34
N ALA A 226 7.29 -15.75 10.62
CA ALA A 226 7.22 -15.80 9.16
C ALA A 226 6.89 -17.21 8.66
N VAL A 227 5.94 -17.31 7.76
CA VAL A 227 5.48 -18.58 7.18
C VAL A 227 5.56 -18.55 5.67
N LEU A 228 6.09 -19.62 5.05
CA LEU A 228 6.15 -19.77 3.61
C LEU A 228 4.83 -20.34 3.08
N ALA A 229 4.05 -19.52 2.40
CA ALA A 229 2.87 -19.95 1.66
C ALA A 229 3.26 -20.46 0.27
N GLN A 230 2.74 -21.61 -0.15
CA GLN A 230 2.96 -22.15 -1.49
C GLN A 230 2.36 -21.26 -2.57
N ARG A 231 1.19 -20.71 -2.27
CA ARG A 231 0.51 -19.77 -3.16
C ARG A 231 -0.30 -18.75 -2.39
N VAL A 232 -0.25 -17.50 -2.82
CA VAL A 232 -1.14 -16.43 -2.35
C VAL A 232 -1.80 -15.81 -3.56
N THR A 233 -3.13 -15.79 -3.62
CA THR A 233 -3.88 -15.10 -4.67
C THR A 233 -4.71 -13.98 -4.07
N ASN A 234 -4.67 -12.81 -4.71
CA ASN A 234 -5.39 -11.62 -4.30
C ASN A 234 -6.37 -11.21 -5.39
N PHE A 235 -7.59 -10.90 -5.00
CA PHE A 235 -8.59 -10.27 -5.83
C PHE A 235 -9.10 -9.01 -5.13
N ALA A 236 -9.25 -7.92 -5.87
CA ALA A 236 -9.84 -6.70 -5.35
C ALA A 236 -10.76 -6.05 -6.39
N ILE A 237 -11.85 -5.48 -5.92
CA ILE A 237 -12.73 -4.59 -6.68
C ILE A 237 -13.07 -3.38 -5.83
N GLY A 238 -12.82 -2.20 -6.37
CA GLY A 238 -13.03 -0.95 -5.67
C GLY A 238 -13.80 0.06 -6.52
N TRP A 239 -14.50 0.94 -5.82
CA TRP A 239 -15.27 2.02 -6.39
C TRP A 239 -15.05 3.31 -5.59
N ARG A 240 -15.06 4.45 -6.29
CA ARG A 240 -14.97 5.79 -5.72
C ARG A 240 -15.90 6.72 -6.45
N HIS A 241 -16.57 7.61 -5.70
CA HIS A 241 -17.34 8.71 -6.26
C HIS A 241 -17.04 10.01 -5.50
N ALA A 242 -16.90 11.10 -6.24
CA ALA A 242 -16.71 12.44 -5.71
C ALA A 242 -17.89 13.33 -6.14
N GLN A 243 -18.54 13.95 -5.18
CA GLN A 243 -19.64 14.89 -5.39
C GLN A 243 -19.40 16.14 -4.54
N GLY A 244 -19.16 17.27 -5.22
CA GLY A 244 -18.79 18.51 -4.55
C GLY A 244 -17.54 18.34 -3.68
N THR A 245 -17.69 18.59 -2.39
CA THR A 245 -16.62 18.49 -1.38
C THR A 245 -16.54 17.12 -0.71
N THR A 246 -17.35 16.15 -1.13
CA THR A 246 -17.45 14.83 -0.53
C THR A 246 -16.89 13.77 -1.48
N ILE A 247 -16.14 12.83 -0.93
CA ILE A 247 -15.66 11.62 -1.62
C ILE A 247 -16.14 10.42 -0.82
N VAL A 248 -16.69 9.44 -1.52
CA VAL A 248 -17.08 8.14 -0.97
C VAL A 248 -16.30 7.05 -1.68
N THR A 249 -15.84 6.06 -0.94
CA THR A 249 -15.14 4.90 -1.47
C THR A 249 -15.73 3.61 -0.92
N ALA A 250 -15.63 2.55 -1.71
CA ALA A 250 -15.96 1.19 -1.31
C ALA A 250 -14.97 0.21 -1.92
N LEU A 251 -14.55 -0.78 -1.16
CA LEU A 251 -13.59 -1.79 -1.58
C LEU A 251 -14.00 -3.16 -1.03
N VAL A 252 -13.86 -4.17 -1.86
CA VAL A 252 -13.95 -5.58 -1.45
C VAL A 252 -12.67 -6.27 -1.90
N THR A 253 -12.05 -7.04 -1.00
CA THR A 253 -10.88 -7.85 -1.31
C THR A 253 -11.08 -9.29 -0.86
N ARG A 254 -10.45 -10.22 -1.57
CA ARG A 254 -10.34 -11.61 -1.19
C ARG A 254 -8.92 -12.09 -1.41
N THR A 255 -8.32 -12.65 -0.36
CA THR A 255 -7.02 -13.31 -0.44
C THR A 255 -7.19 -14.79 -0.13
N ARG A 256 -6.63 -15.65 -0.95
CA ARG A 256 -6.55 -17.09 -0.74
C ARG A 256 -5.09 -17.47 -0.54
N ILE A 257 -4.81 -18.17 0.55
CA ILE A 257 -3.47 -18.57 0.98
C ILE A 257 -3.43 -20.10 1.04
N GLU A 258 -2.55 -20.71 0.27
CA GLU A 258 -2.25 -22.14 0.30
C GLU A 258 -1.04 -22.36 1.21
N LEU A 259 -1.26 -23.00 2.36
CA LEU A 259 -0.29 -23.13 3.43
C LEU A 259 -0.41 -24.48 4.13
N GLY A 260 0.71 -25.24 4.17
CA GLY A 260 0.73 -26.54 4.88
C GLY A 260 -0.32 -27.54 4.37
N GLY A 261 -0.63 -27.55 3.07
CA GLY A 261 -1.66 -28.39 2.48
C GLY A 261 -3.12 -27.91 2.76
N ARG A 262 -3.28 -26.77 3.41
CA ARG A 262 -4.59 -26.16 3.70
C ARG A 262 -4.79 -24.89 2.89
N VAL A 263 -6.03 -24.50 2.70
CA VAL A 263 -6.40 -23.23 2.08
C VAL A 263 -7.09 -22.35 3.11
N VAL A 264 -6.49 -21.18 3.36
CA VAL A 264 -7.07 -20.14 4.20
C VAL A 264 -7.54 -19.01 3.29
N SER A 265 -8.75 -18.53 3.50
CA SER A 265 -9.29 -17.37 2.77
C SER A 265 -9.49 -16.22 3.73
N THR A 266 -9.07 -15.02 3.30
CA THR A 266 -9.46 -13.77 3.93
C THR A 266 -10.43 -13.03 3.03
N GLN A 267 -11.39 -12.36 3.61
CA GLN A 267 -12.37 -11.53 2.92
C GLN A 267 -12.48 -10.21 3.68
N ASN A 268 -12.37 -9.11 2.97
CA ASN A 268 -12.48 -7.79 3.54
C ASN A 268 -13.45 -6.96 2.72
N ALA A 269 -14.21 -6.11 3.40
CA ALA A 269 -15.00 -5.07 2.79
C ALA A 269 -14.85 -3.79 3.60
N ASP A 270 -14.64 -2.68 2.93
CA ASP A 270 -14.60 -1.37 3.55
C ASP A 270 -15.43 -0.33 2.79
N VAL A 271 -15.91 0.65 3.53
CA VAL A 271 -16.50 1.87 3.02
C VAL A 271 -15.94 3.06 3.79
N ALA A 272 -15.74 4.17 3.10
CA ALA A 272 -15.32 5.40 3.77
C ALA A 272 -15.88 6.62 3.06
N ALA A 273 -16.03 7.69 3.82
CA ALA A 273 -16.41 9.00 3.30
C ALA A 273 -15.43 10.06 3.83
N ARG A 274 -15.10 11.01 2.97
CA ARG A 274 -14.31 12.19 3.32
C ARG A 274 -15.05 13.44 2.86
N TRP A 275 -15.25 14.36 3.78
CA TRP A 275 -15.82 15.68 3.54
C TRP A 275 -14.76 16.77 3.75
N SER A 276 -14.66 17.69 2.80
CA SER A 276 -13.70 18.80 2.82
C SER A 276 -14.48 20.12 2.76
N PRO A 277 -14.94 20.68 3.91
CA PRO A 277 -15.78 21.90 3.93
C PRO A 277 -15.07 23.11 3.29
N ASN A 278 -13.76 23.11 3.31
CA ASN A 278 -12.94 24.12 2.67
C ASN A 278 -11.60 23.50 2.20
N THR A 279 -10.69 24.31 1.68
CA THR A 279 -9.39 23.84 1.16
C THR A 279 -8.42 23.35 2.23
N GLN A 280 -8.63 23.69 3.50
CA GLN A 280 -7.72 23.41 4.59
C GLN A 280 -8.20 22.28 5.49
N LEU A 281 -9.49 22.09 5.66
CA LEU A 281 -10.07 21.10 6.59
C LEU A 281 -10.56 19.86 5.85
N ARG A 282 -10.31 18.70 6.43
CA ARG A 282 -10.81 17.41 5.97
C ARG A 282 -11.28 16.59 7.16
N TYR A 283 -12.51 16.11 7.09
CA TYR A 283 -13.07 15.14 8.02
C TYR A 283 -13.37 13.86 7.28
N ALA A 284 -13.08 12.73 7.87
CA ALA A 284 -13.37 11.47 7.23
C ALA A 284 -13.75 10.40 8.27
N ALA A 285 -14.57 9.44 7.82
CA ALA A 285 -14.96 8.28 8.59
C ALA A 285 -14.91 7.02 7.72
N SER A 286 -14.70 5.88 8.36
CA SER A 286 -14.65 4.58 7.70
C SER A 286 -15.23 3.47 8.56
N LEU A 287 -15.70 2.44 7.88
CA LEU A 287 -16.06 1.15 8.44
C LEU A 287 -15.43 0.06 7.59
N SER A 288 -14.76 -0.89 8.21
CA SER A 288 -14.30 -2.11 7.55
C SER A 288 -14.72 -3.35 8.32
N VAL A 289 -14.98 -4.42 7.58
CA VAL A 289 -15.21 -5.75 8.11
C VAL A 289 -14.24 -6.73 7.46
N SER A 290 -13.67 -7.61 8.26
CA SER A 290 -12.69 -8.60 7.83
C SER A 290 -13.06 -9.97 8.36
N ARG A 291 -12.82 -11.02 7.57
CA ARG A 291 -13.02 -12.41 7.97
C ARG A 291 -11.82 -13.27 7.56
N ILE A 292 -11.32 -14.07 8.48
CA ILE A 292 -10.25 -15.06 8.24
C ILE A 292 -10.69 -16.38 8.90
N GLY A 293 -11.02 -17.38 8.09
CA GLY A 293 -11.68 -18.58 8.62
C GLY A 293 -13.01 -18.20 9.28
N ASP A 294 -13.18 -18.56 10.56
CA ASP A 294 -14.36 -18.19 11.34
C ASP A 294 -14.22 -16.85 12.07
N ALA A 295 -13.00 -16.42 12.35
CA ALA A 295 -12.73 -15.16 13.05
C ALA A 295 -13.10 -13.95 12.20
N GLN A 296 -13.61 -12.91 12.85
CA GLN A 296 -14.10 -11.69 12.23
C GLN A 296 -13.63 -10.47 12.99
N TRP A 297 -13.45 -9.36 12.27
CA TRP A 297 -13.12 -8.04 12.82
C TRP A 297 -14.02 -6.99 12.20
N ALA A 298 -14.44 -6.03 13.01
CA ALA A 298 -15.03 -4.79 12.54
C ALA A 298 -14.16 -3.64 13.05
N THR A 299 -13.80 -2.72 12.14
CA THR A 299 -12.98 -1.54 12.46
C THR A 299 -13.72 -0.29 12.03
N VAL A 300 -13.88 0.66 12.94
CA VAL A 300 -14.37 2.01 12.66
C VAL A 300 -13.21 2.98 12.80
N GLY A 301 -13.17 3.95 11.91
CA GLY A 301 -12.15 5.01 11.93
C GLY A 301 -12.77 6.38 11.70
N ALA A 302 -12.23 7.40 12.37
CA ALA A 302 -12.55 8.79 12.13
C ALA A 302 -11.28 9.62 12.14
N THR A 303 -11.18 10.62 11.25
CA THR A 303 -10.03 11.51 11.17
C THR A 303 -10.44 12.95 10.94
N ALA A 304 -9.68 13.86 11.54
CA ALA A 304 -9.71 15.30 11.26
C ALA A 304 -8.31 15.73 10.83
N THR A 305 -8.18 16.36 9.69
CA THR A 305 -6.91 16.84 9.14
C THR A 305 -7.00 18.32 8.83
N GLN A 306 -6.06 19.09 9.37
CA GLN A 306 -5.85 20.50 9.04
C GLN A 306 -4.63 20.62 8.13
N LEU A 307 -4.83 21.10 6.92
CA LEU A 307 -3.72 21.47 6.03
C LEU A 307 -3.18 22.83 6.46
N LEU A 308 -1.91 22.87 6.83
CA LEU A 308 -1.18 24.10 7.16
C LEU A 308 -0.64 24.75 5.89
N SER A 309 -0.36 23.94 4.88
CA SER A 309 0.06 24.35 3.55
C SER A 309 -0.26 23.24 2.54
N THR A 310 0.10 23.41 1.29
CA THR A 310 0.03 22.36 0.26
C THR A 310 0.89 21.13 0.57
N ARG A 311 1.91 21.30 1.44
CA ARG A 311 2.89 20.27 1.80
C ARG A 311 2.81 19.80 3.24
N SER A 312 2.24 20.58 4.15
CA SER A 312 2.21 20.29 5.59
C SER A 312 0.79 20.13 6.11
N ALA A 313 0.58 19.17 6.99
CA ALA A 313 -0.69 18.94 7.65
C ALA A 313 -0.49 18.44 9.08
N VAL A 314 -1.41 18.80 9.97
CA VAL A 314 -1.60 18.14 11.27
C VAL A 314 -2.90 17.35 11.25
N TYR A 315 -2.96 16.29 12.03
CA TYR A 315 -4.14 15.43 12.04
C TYR A 315 -4.39 14.80 13.41
N LEU A 316 -5.64 14.49 13.64
CA LEU A 316 -6.12 13.67 14.74
C LEU A 316 -6.87 12.48 14.16
N GLN A 317 -6.57 11.27 14.62
CA GLN A 317 -7.18 10.04 14.15
C GLN A 317 -7.64 9.20 15.34
N TRP A 318 -8.83 8.65 15.24
CA TRP A 318 -9.35 7.66 16.17
C TRP A 318 -9.76 6.42 15.41
N LEU A 319 -9.39 5.25 15.94
CA LEU A 319 -9.78 3.95 15.42
C LEU A 319 -10.25 3.08 16.59
N SER A 320 -11.25 2.27 16.33
CA SER A 320 -11.72 1.22 17.23
C SER A 320 -11.93 -0.06 16.42
N GLN A 321 -11.30 -1.13 16.87
CA GLN A 321 -11.48 -2.46 16.28
C GLN A 321 -12.07 -3.41 17.32
N ARG A 322 -13.05 -4.20 16.88
CA ARG A 322 -13.63 -5.29 17.65
C ARG A 322 -13.49 -6.60 16.87
N ALA A 323 -12.98 -7.61 17.55
CA ALA A 323 -12.90 -8.98 17.08
C ALA A 323 -14.09 -9.82 17.57
N PHE A 324 -14.44 -10.84 16.81
CA PHE A 324 -15.51 -11.77 17.09
C PHE A 324 -15.06 -13.20 16.76
N ARG A 325 -15.78 -14.19 17.27
CA ARG A 325 -15.62 -15.61 16.90
C ARG A 325 -14.20 -16.14 17.07
N GLY A 326 -13.60 -15.91 18.24
CA GLY A 326 -12.28 -16.44 18.60
C GLY A 326 -11.10 -15.60 18.14
N GLY A 327 -11.32 -14.47 17.45
CA GLY A 327 -10.28 -13.49 17.16
C GLY A 327 -10.00 -12.59 18.37
N ARG A 328 -8.80 -12.00 18.41
CA ARG A 328 -8.43 -10.87 19.27
C ARG A 328 -8.33 -9.61 18.45
N ALA A 329 -8.59 -8.45 19.04
CA ALA A 329 -8.39 -7.20 18.35
C ALA A 329 -6.89 -6.96 18.10
N ALA A 330 -6.58 -6.47 16.91
CA ALA A 330 -5.22 -6.17 16.48
C ALA A 330 -5.29 -5.11 15.39
N ILE A 331 -5.30 -3.85 15.77
CA ILE A 331 -5.30 -2.74 14.82
C ILE A 331 -4.07 -2.89 13.92
N PRO A 332 -4.23 -2.91 12.58
CA PRO A 332 -3.13 -3.11 11.65
C PRO A 332 -1.98 -2.12 11.89
N PHE A 333 -0.75 -2.61 11.81
CA PHE A 333 0.49 -1.82 12.03
C PHE A 333 0.63 -1.18 13.43
N ALA A 334 -0.32 -1.38 14.33
CA ALA A 334 -0.17 -0.96 15.72
C ALA A 334 0.89 -1.79 16.49
N GLY A 335 1.40 -2.88 15.91
CA GLY A 335 2.52 -3.67 16.45
C GLY A 335 2.18 -4.45 17.72
N SER A 336 0.90 -4.58 18.07
CA SER A 336 0.45 -5.32 19.24
C SER A 336 -0.93 -5.93 19.01
N VAL A 337 -1.13 -7.12 19.56
CA VAL A 337 -2.44 -7.77 19.66
C VAL A 337 -3.01 -7.46 21.03
N ALA A 338 -4.29 -7.13 21.09
CA ALA A 338 -5.01 -6.91 22.34
C ALA A 338 -5.08 -8.19 23.18
N SER A 339 -5.20 -8.04 24.48
CA SER A 339 -5.50 -9.15 25.40
C SER A 339 -6.97 -9.61 25.23
N ASP A 340 -7.84 -8.70 24.77
CA ASP A 340 -9.29 -8.90 24.63
C ASP A 340 -9.75 -8.69 23.17
N GLN A 341 -11.06 -8.65 22.98
CA GLN A 341 -11.73 -8.51 21.70
C GLN A 341 -11.80 -7.09 21.19
N THR A 342 -11.41 -6.08 21.97
CA THR A 342 -11.52 -4.66 21.58
C THR A 342 -10.19 -3.95 21.76
N GLN A 343 -9.82 -3.16 20.77
CA GLN A 343 -8.66 -2.28 20.82
C GLN A 343 -9.04 -0.91 20.27
N GLN A 344 -8.56 0.14 20.93
CA GLN A 344 -8.75 1.52 20.48
C GLN A 344 -7.40 2.20 20.30
N MET A 345 -7.35 3.11 19.35
CA MET A 345 -6.17 3.91 19.06
C MET A 345 -6.56 5.36 18.82
N LEU A 346 -5.88 6.27 19.50
CA LEU A 346 -5.95 7.72 19.24
C LEU A 346 -4.57 8.19 18.82
N VAL A 347 -4.48 8.89 17.71
CA VAL A 347 -3.20 9.41 17.18
C VAL A 347 -3.31 10.88 16.88
N ALA A 348 -2.35 11.66 17.37
CA ALA A 348 -2.10 13.03 16.92
C ALA A 348 -0.75 13.09 16.21
N GLY A 349 -0.71 13.72 15.03
CA GLY A 349 0.53 13.73 14.24
C GLY A 349 0.64 14.90 13.29
N ILE A 350 1.82 14.97 12.68
CA ILE A 350 2.21 15.96 11.69
C ILE A 350 2.85 15.27 10.48
N ARG A 351 2.56 15.77 9.30
CA ARG A 351 3.12 15.31 8.04
C ARG A 351 3.67 16.48 7.23
N HIS A 352 4.82 16.27 6.61
CA HIS A 352 5.39 17.17 5.62
C HIS A 352 5.82 16.40 4.37
N THR A 353 5.52 16.97 3.19
CA THR A 353 5.97 16.45 1.88
C THR A 353 6.89 17.47 1.23
N PHE A 354 7.96 17.04 0.62
CA PHE A 354 8.94 17.91 -0.07
C PHE A 354 9.33 17.38 -1.42
#